data_9fdde7b1bb624ebd72d835e61a04d655
#
_entry.id   9fdde7b1bb624ebd72d835e61a04d655
#
_cell.length_a   1.000
_cell.length_b   1.000
_cell.length_c   1.000
_cell.angle_alpha   90.00
_cell.angle_beta   90.00
_cell.angle_gamma   90.00
#
_symmetry.space_group_name_H-M   'P 1'
#
loop_
_entity.id
_entity.type
_entity.pdbx_description
1 polymer ?
#
loop_
_entity_poly.entity_id
_entity_poly.type
_entity_poly.pdbx_seq_one_letter_code
_entity_poly.pdbx_strand_id
1 'polypeptide(L)'
;VSSAGASGWTDVIDGNVNLTVALPGVLLSNASYLVTGMLQGNESVPPSGTLMLALGGQPFATLPVSGNGNWQALLEVADNATPGNTSLTVTYSGDSYHPAAVLSEPVMIRGWSALTLESLSASRDSGVTLRGNLTDNRGFPVEGAEVALQWDLRWSGTTVTDSNGQYSLLLDLS
;
A
#
# COMPACT_ATOMS: atom_id res chain seq x y z
N VAL A 1 -8.34 2.33 -19.89
CA VAL A 1 -9.14 2.97 -18.84
C VAL A 1 -9.29 1.94 -17.74
N SER A 2 -8.42 2.02 -16.73
CA SER A 2 -8.46 1.13 -15.58
C SER A 2 -9.51 1.66 -14.60
N SER A 3 -10.57 0.90 -14.37
CA SER A 3 -11.54 1.20 -13.33
C SER A 3 -10.85 1.03 -11.97
N ALA A 4 -10.83 2.10 -11.18
CA ALA A 4 -10.49 2.03 -9.78
C ALA A 4 -11.43 1.00 -9.12
N GLY A 5 -10.86 -0.01 -8.50
CA GLY A 5 -11.63 -1.01 -7.78
C GLY A 5 -12.52 -0.35 -6.73
N ALA A 6 -13.77 -0.74 -6.70
CA ALA A 6 -14.72 -0.27 -5.71
C ALA A 6 -14.15 -0.49 -4.31
N SER A 7 -14.15 0.55 -3.49
CA SER A 7 -13.92 0.44 -2.05
C SER A 7 -15.02 -0.48 -1.49
N GLY A 8 -14.63 -1.65 -0.99
CA GLY A 8 -15.56 -2.52 -0.28
C GLY A 8 -15.99 -1.84 1.02
N TRP A 9 -17.28 -1.89 1.34
CA TRP A 9 -17.77 -1.56 2.67
C TRP A 9 -17.81 -2.87 3.45
N THR A 10 -17.11 -2.94 4.57
CA THR A 10 -17.24 -4.05 5.50
C THR A 10 -17.97 -3.56 6.74
N ASP A 11 -19.04 -4.24 7.08
CA ASP A 11 -19.85 -3.96 8.24
C ASP A 11 -19.51 -4.97 9.35
N VAL A 12 -19.13 -4.47 10.50
CA VAL A 12 -19.08 -5.28 11.73
C VAL A 12 -20.27 -4.88 12.59
N ILE A 13 -21.20 -5.83 12.76
CA ILE A 13 -22.31 -5.67 13.66
C ILE A 13 -21.96 -6.44 14.95
N ASP A 14 -21.56 -5.71 15.99
CA ASP A 14 -21.34 -6.26 17.31
C ASP A 14 -22.35 -5.64 18.28
N GLY A 15 -23.35 -6.42 18.62
CA GLY A 15 -24.43 -6.02 19.52
C GLY A 15 -25.19 -4.79 19.05
N ASN A 16 -24.87 -3.61 19.58
CA ASN A 16 -25.61 -2.38 19.35
C ASN A 16 -24.87 -1.33 18.50
N VAL A 17 -23.76 -1.70 17.84
CA VAL A 17 -22.94 -0.76 17.07
C VAL A 17 -22.61 -1.31 15.69
N ASN A 18 -22.80 -0.48 14.66
CA ASN A 18 -22.36 -0.75 13.29
C ASN A 18 -21.24 0.24 12.95
N LEU A 19 -20.04 -0.29 12.64
CA LEU A 19 -18.85 0.47 12.28
C LEU A 19 -18.49 0.18 10.83
N THR A 20 -18.36 1.23 10.01
CA THR A 20 -17.98 1.12 8.60
C THR A 20 -16.74 1.93 8.29
N VAL A 21 -15.99 1.53 7.27
CA VAL A 21 -14.82 2.27 6.77
C VAL A 21 -14.78 2.23 5.24
N ALA A 22 -14.32 3.33 4.65
CA ALA A 22 -14.04 3.45 3.23
C ALA A 22 -12.59 3.86 3.01
N LEU A 23 -11.84 3.03 2.31
CA LEU A 23 -10.44 3.21 1.96
C LEU A 23 -10.14 2.43 0.68
N PRO A 24 -9.22 2.89 -0.20
CA PRO A 24 -8.73 2.07 -1.31
C PRO A 24 -8.03 0.80 -0.81
N GLY A 25 -8.30 -0.36 -1.44
CA GLY A 25 -7.65 -1.63 -1.09
C GLY A 25 -6.15 -1.66 -1.40
N VAL A 26 -5.64 -0.69 -2.15
CA VAL A 26 -4.21 -0.52 -2.47
C VAL A 26 -3.78 0.89 -2.13
N LEU A 27 -2.75 1.01 -1.30
CA LEU A 27 -2.11 2.24 -0.87
C LEU A 27 -0.71 2.33 -1.49
N LEU A 28 -0.32 3.52 -1.93
CA LEU A 28 1.04 3.77 -2.41
C LEU A 28 1.88 4.37 -1.28
N SER A 29 3.14 4.00 -1.20
CA SER A 29 4.10 4.71 -0.34
C SER A 29 4.23 6.18 -0.79
N ASN A 30 4.56 7.07 0.13
CA ASN A 30 4.65 8.51 -0.07
C ASN A 30 3.34 9.15 -0.60
N ALA A 31 2.20 8.65 -0.14
CA ALA A 31 0.88 9.16 -0.52
C ALA A 31 -0.03 9.34 0.69
N SER A 32 -0.98 10.27 0.56
CA SER A 32 -1.97 10.56 1.60
C SER A 32 -3.36 10.14 1.14
N TYR A 33 -4.14 9.60 2.06
CA TYR A 33 -5.48 9.08 1.81
C TYR A 33 -6.46 9.63 2.83
N LEU A 34 -7.60 10.11 2.37
CA LEU A 34 -8.72 10.40 3.26
C LEU A 34 -9.45 9.09 3.58
N VAL A 35 -9.35 8.65 4.82
CA VAL A 35 -10.12 7.52 5.35
C VAL A 35 -11.42 8.06 5.91
N THR A 36 -12.55 7.51 5.51
CA THR A 36 -13.86 7.93 5.97
C THR A 36 -14.67 6.75 6.46
N GLY A 37 -15.64 7.00 7.31
CA GLY A 37 -16.53 5.95 7.77
C GLY A 37 -17.69 6.47 8.61
N MET A 38 -18.44 5.54 9.17
CA MET A 38 -19.59 5.84 10.00
C MET A 38 -19.63 4.87 11.18
N LEU A 39 -20.02 5.37 12.32
CA LEU A 39 -20.36 4.60 13.51
C LEU A 39 -21.82 4.87 13.86
N GLN A 40 -22.64 3.84 13.82
CA GLN A 40 -24.08 3.92 14.16
C GLN A 40 -24.38 3.01 15.34
N GLY A 41 -25.12 3.53 16.31
CA GLY A 41 -25.74 2.73 17.37
C GLY A 41 -27.13 2.27 16.94
N ASN A 42 -27.58 1.15 17.48
CA ASN A 42 -28.93 0.62 17.28
C ASN A 42 -29.96 1.23 18.24
N GLU A 43 -29.47 2.05 19.19
CA GLU A 43 -30.30 2.69 20.21
C GLU A 43 -30.67 4.12 19.82
N SER A 44 -31.62 4.70 20.52
CA SER A 44 -32.01 6.10 20.34
C SER A 44 -30.97 7.11 20.84
N VAL A 45 -29.90 6.60 21.47
CA VAL A 45 -28.78 7.41 21.97
C VAL A 45 -27.65 7.33 20.98
N PRO A 46 -27.14 8.46 20.43
CA PRO A 46 -26.01 8.45 19.54
C PRO A 46 -24.74 7.93 20.25
N PRO A 47 -23.88 7.15 19.56
CA PRO A 47 -22.60 6.71 20.12
C PRO A 47 -21.72 7.92 20.47
N SER A 48 -20.98 7.79 21.57
CA SER A 48 -19.99 8.75 22.05
C SER A 48 -18.66 8.03 22.33
N GLY A 49 -17.62 8.74 22.76
CA GLY A 49 -16.31 8.14 23.02
C GLY A 49 -15.29 8.43 21.92
N THR A 50 -14.40 7.48 21.63
CA THR A 50 -13.28 7.69 20.67
C THR A 50 -13.14 6.56 19.68
N LEU A 51 -12.68 6.94 18.48
CA LEU A 51 -12.19 6.02 17.45
C LEU A 51 -10.68 6.12 17.38
N MET A 52 -9.98 5.00 17.45
CA MET A 52 -8.55 4.88 17.19
C MET A 52 -8.34 4.16 15.87
N LEU A 53 -7.56 4.75 14.98
CA LEU A 53 -7.22 4.21 13.66
C LEU A 53 -5.75 3.81 13.63
N ALA A 54 -5.46 2.61 13.14
CA ALA A 54 -4.11 2.07 13.01
C ALA A 54 -3.91 1.39 11.67
N LEU A 55 -2.73 1.57 11.06
CA LEU A 55 -2.30 0.84 9.87
C LEU A 55 -1.15 -0.10 10.24
N GLY A 56 -1.32 -1.40 9.97
CA GLY A 56 -0.32 -2.41 10.34
C GLY A 56 0.01 -2.43 11.83
N GLY A 57 -0.97 -2.14 12.69
CA GLY A 57 -0.80 -2.05 14.12
C GLY A 57 -0.20 -0.72 14.64
N GLN A 58 0.17 0.21 13.74
CA GLN A 58 0.69 1.53 14.13
C GLN A 58 -0.44 2.56 14.13
N PRO A 59 -0.78 3.16 15.30
CA PRO A 59 -1.79 4.20 15.38
C PRO A 59 -1.39 5.44 14.58
N PHE A 60 -2.34 6.02 13.83
CA PHE A 60 -2.11 7.27 13.10
C PHE A 60 -3.16 8.35 13.41
N ALA A 61 -4.33 7.99 13.94
CA ALA A 61 -5.36 8.94 14.33
C ALA A 61 -6.16 8.47 15.55
N THR A 62 -6.58 9.43 16.37
CA THR A 62 -7.59 9.25 17.42
C THR A 62 -8.60 10.37 17.29
N LEU A 63 -9.87 10.03 17.11
CA LEU A 63 -10.94 10.96 16.81
C LEU A 63 -12.04 10.84 17.86
N PRO A 64 -12.63 11.96 18.32
CA PRO A 64 -13.87 11.90 19.08
C PRO A 64 -15.02 11.46 18.17
N VAL A 65 -15.91 10.65 18.67
CA VAL A 65 -17.15 10.30 17.96
C VAL A 65 -18.09 11.50 17.98
N SER A 66 -18.58 11.93 16.82
CA SER A 66 -19.55 13.01 16.69
C SER A 66 -20.98 12.46 16.65
N GLY A 67 -21.96 13.28 17.06
CA GLY A 67 -23.36 12.85 17.22
C GLY A 67 -24.06 12.34 15.95
N ASN A 68 -23.51 12.59 14.74
CA ASN A 68 -24.02 12.03 13.48
C ASN A 68 -23.31 10.73 13.08
N GLY A 69 -22.31 10.29 13.86
CA GLY A 69 -21.55 9.08 13.63
C GLY A 69 -20.55 9.11 12.47
N ASN A 70 -20.57 10.14 11.63
CA ASN A 70 -19.61 10.26 10.55
C ASN A 70 -18.22 10.65 11.08
N TRP A 71 -17.19 10.03 10.53
CA TRP A 71 -15.80 10.34 10.87
C TRP A 71 -14.90 10.31 9.64
N GLN A 72 -13.81 11.04 9.73
CA GLN A 72 -12.77 11.05 8.71
C GLN A 72 -11.40 11.27 9.35
N ALA A 73 -10.36 10.68 8.74
CA ALA A 73 -8.97 10.85 9.14
C ALA A 73 -8.07 10.92 7.92
N LEU A 74 -6.98 11.65 8.01
CA LEU A 74 -5.91 11.63 7.02
C LEU A 74 -4.93 10.53 7.38
N LEU A 75 -4.71 9.59 6.46
CA LEU A 75 -3.68 8.56 6.55
C LEU A 75 -2.53 8.96 5.64
N GLU A 76 -1.35 9.14 6.21
CA GLU A 76 -0.12 9.36 5.47
C GLU A 76 0.68 8.06 5.44
N VAL A 77 0.90 7.52 4.24
CA VAL A 77 1.72 6.33 4.04
C VAL A 77 3.16 6.80 3.82
N ALA A 78 4.05 6.46 4.75
CA ALA A 78 5.45 6.88 4.69
C ALA A 78 6.14 6.43 3.40
N ASP A 79 7.12 7.20 2.94
CA ASP A 79 7.93 6.85 1.76
C ASP A 79 8.63 5.49 1.91
N ASN A 80 9.13 5.21 3.12
CA ASN A 80 9.79 3.96 3.48
C ASN A 80 8.82 2.88 4.03
N ALA A 81 7.51 3.01 3.80
CA ALA A 81 6.55 2.00 4.23
C ALA A 81 6.89 0.64 3.59
N THR A 82 6.78 -0.42 4.40
CA THR A 82 7.05 -1.79 3.93
C THR A 82 5.97 -2.21 2.94
N PRO A 83 6.32 -2.53 1.67
CA PRO A 83 5.37 -3.06 0.72
C PRO A 83 4.82 -4.42 1.16
N GLY A 84 3.58 -4.71 0.79
CA GLY A 84 2.92 -5.97 1.10
C GLY A 84 1.53 -5.81 1.71
N ASN A 85 0.96 -6.96 2.09
CA ASN A 85 -0.35 -7.00 2.72
C ASN A 85 -0.25 -6.54 4.18
N THR A 86 -1.19 -5.71 4.58
CA THR A 86 -1.36 -5.22 5.95
C THR A 86 -2.85 -5.02 6.23
N SER A 87 -3.21 -4.42 7.36
CA SER A 87 -4.59 -4.11 7.70
C SER A 87 -4.74 -2.69 8.22
N LEU A 88 -5.84 -2.05 7.85
CA LEU A 88 -6.37 -0.90 8.55
C LEU A 88 -7.27 -1.41 9.67
N THR A 89 -7.02 -0.97 10.89
CA THR A 89 -7.85 -1.29 12.06
C THR A 89 -8.49 -0.02 12.59
N VAL A 90 -9.81 -0.05 12.80
CA VAL A 90 -10.57 1.00 13.45
C VAL A 90 -11.16 0.42 14.73
N THR A 91 -10.79 1.01 15.87
CA THR A 91 -11.23 0.58 17.19
C THR A 91 -12.10 1.66 17.81
N TYR A 92 -13.34 1.31 18.15
CA TYR A 92 -14.23 2.14 18.93
C TYR A 92 -14.09 1.79 20.42
N SER A 93 -13.92 2.80 21.26
CA SER A 93 -13.73 2.61 22.70
C SER A 93 -14.97 2.10 23.46
N GLY A 94 -16.15 2.23 22.86
CA GLY A 94 -17.40 2.09 23.56
C GLY A 94 -17.75 3.32 24.42
N ASP A 95 -18.98 3.33 24.94
CA ASP A 95 -19.48 4.27 25.93
C ASP A 95 -20.43 3.57 26.92
N SER A 96 -21.18 4.33 27.74
CA SER A 96 -22.09 3.77 28.75
C SER A 96 -23.27 2.98 28.15
N TYR A 97 -23.58 3.18 26.86
CA TYR A 97 -24.75 2.61 26.19
C TYR A 97 -24.34 1.65 25.06
N HIS A 98 -23.10 1.76 24.57
CA HIS A 98 -22.62 1.03 23.41
C HIS A 98 -21.33 0.28 23.74
N PRO A 99 -21.21 -1.02 23.40
CA PRO A 99 -19.99 -1.77 23.61
C PRO A 99 -18.87 -1.27 22.70
N ALA A 100 -17.62 -1.56 23.08
CA ALA A 100 -16.47 -1.37 22.20
C ALA A 100 -16.58 -2.26 20.95
N ALA A 101 -16.08 -1.78 19.83
CA ALA A 101 -16.08 -2.51 18.56
C ALA A 101 -14.74 -2.35 17.81
N VAL A 102 -14.38 -3.35 17.02
CA VAL A 102 -13.17 -3.34 16.21
C VAL A 102 -13.51 -3.78 14.78
N LEU A 103 -13.11 -2.98 13.81
CA LEU A 103 -13.18 -3.30 12.39
C LEU A 103 -11.75 -3.41 11.84
N SER A 104 -11.47 -4.45 11.05
CA SER A 104 -10.18 -4.66 10.41
C SER A 104 -10.37 -4.91 8.91
N GLU A 105 -9.78 -4.05 8.08
CA GLU A 105 -9.83 -4.13 6.63
C GLU A 105 -8.45 -4.51 6.06
N PRO A 106 -8.36 -5.53 5.22
CA PRO A 106 -7.13 -5.85 4.53
C PRO A 106 -6.80 -4.79 3.48
N VAL A 107 -5.56 -4.33 3.47
CA VAL A 107 -5.03 -3.38 2.49
C VAL A 107 -3.66 -3.83 2.02
N MET A 108 -3.27 -3.43 0.80
CA MET A 108 -1.96 -3.69 0.25
C MET A 108 -1.19 -2.39 0.11
N ILE A 109 0.03 -2.33 0.68
CA ILE A 109 0.96 -1.23 0.42
C ILE A 109 1.81 -1.59 -0.79
N ARG A 110 1.89 -0.69 -1.77
CA ARG A 110 2.84 -0.75 -2.89
C ARG A 110 3.88 0.34 -2.74
N GLY A 111 5.15 -0.08 -2.75
CA GLY A 111 6.29 0.82 -2.87
C GLY A 111 6.61 1.12 -4.33
N TRP A 112 7.46 2.11 -4.55
CA TRP A 112 8.15 2.32 -5.82
C TRP A 112 9.44 1.51 -5.85
N SER A 113 10.01 1.31 -7.04
CA SER A 113 11.30 0.64 -7.22
C SER A 113 12.25 1.54 -8.02
N ALA A 114 13.54 1.40 -7.76
CA ALA A 114 14.61 2.08 -8.48
C ALA A 114 15.41 1.08 -9.28
N LEU A 115 15.46 1.29 -10.60
CA LEU A 115 16.29 0.52 -11.52
C LEU A 115 17.50 1.35 -11.91
N THR A 116 18.70 0.79 -11.76
CA THR A 116 19.94 1.40 -12.21
C THR A 116 20.49 0.67 -13.43
N LEU A 117 21.22 1.37 -14.27
CA LEU A 117 21.99 0.81 -15.37
C LEU A 117 23.43 1.28 -15.21
N GLU A 118 24.37 0.33 -15.16
CA GLU A 118 25.79 0.65 -15.16
C GLU A 118 26.23 1.17 -16.54
N SER A 119 27.11 2.17 -16.52
CA SER A 119 27.68 2.71 -17.76
C SER A 119 28.54 1.67 -18.47
N LEU A 120 28.29 1.46 -19.75
CA LEU A 120 28.96 0.44 -20.56
C LEU A 120 29.77 1.06 -21.68
N SER A 121 30.91 0.46 -21.94
CA SER A 121 31.65 0.68 -23.19
C SER A 121 31.54 -0.58 -24.03
N ALA A 122 31.09 -0.40 -25.28
CA ALA A 122 31.03 -1.46 -26.27
C ALA A 122 32.12 -1.25 -27.34
N SER A 123 32.73 -2.32 -27.78
CA SER A 123 33.52 -2.32 -29.02
C SER A 123 32.72 -2.98 -30.16
N ARG A 124 32.93 -2.50 -31.39
CA ARG A 124 32.37 -3.14 -32.59
C ARG A 124 32.81 -4.60 -32.58
N ASP A 125 31.92 -5.51 -32.89
CA ASP A 125 32.19 -6.95 -33.03
C ASP A 125 32.28 -7.75 -31.71
N SER A 126 31.90 -7.18 -30.59
CA SER A 126 31.75 -7.92 -29.35
C SER A 126 30.38 -7.61 -28.70
N GLY A 127 29.73 -8.62 -28.16
CA GLY A 127 28.53 -8.43 -27.37
C GLY A 127 28.78 -7.51 -26.17
N VAL A 128 27.73 -6.78 -25.75
CA VAL A 128 27.76 -5.90 -24.57
C VAL A 128 26.96 -6.51 -23.46
N THR A 129 27.58 -6.66 -22.30
CA THR A 129 26.82 -7.08 -21.10
C THR A 129 26.31 -5.85 -20.38
N LEU A 130 24.98 -5.69 -20.36
CA LEU A 130 24.28 -4.69 -19.57
C LEU A 130 24.09 -5.22 -18.15
N ARG A 131 24.41 -4.39 -17.16
CA ARG A 131 24.27 -4.72 -15.73
C ARG A 131 23.64 -3.58 -14.97
N GLY A 132 23.00 -3.93 -13.86
CA GLY A 132 22.47 -2.95 -12.92
C GLY A 132 21.81 -3.60 -11.74
N ASN A 133 21.15 -2.78 -10.94
CA ASN A 133 20.48 -3.20 -9.73
C ASN A 133 19.03 -2.70 -9.73
N LEU A 134 18.15 -3.50 -9.12
CA LEU A 134 16.78 -3.16 -8.80
C LEU A 134 16.61 -3.18 -7.29
N THR A 135 16.16 -2.06 -6.73
CA THR A 135 15.88 -1.92 -5.29
C THR A 135 14.45 -1.43 -5.05
N ASP A 136 13.89 -1.74 -3.88
CA ASP A 136 12.60 -1.19 -3.42
C ASP A 136 12.78 0.25 -2.87
N ASN A 137 11.67 0.88 -2.46
CA ASN A 137 11.64 2.22 -1.87
C ASN A 137 12.41 2.37 -0.54
N ARG A 138 12.88 1.28 0.04
CA ARG A 138 13.72 1.25 1.25
C ARG A 138 15.19 0.99 0.92
N GLY A 139 15.52 0.77 -0.36
CA GLY A 139 16.87 0.44 -0.83
C GLY A 139 17.22 -1.05 -0.71
N PHE A 140 16.26 -1.92 -0.37
CA PHE A 140 16.50 -3.37 -0.36
C PHE A 140 16.44 -3.96 -1.76
N PRO A 141 17.25 -5.01 -2.03
CA PRO A 141 17.24 -5.69 -3.32
C PRO A 141 15.87 -6.32 -3.61
N VAL A 142 15.44 -6.25 -4.86
CA VAL A 142 14.23 -6.94 -5.36
C VAL A 142 14.68 -8.17 -6.15
N GLU A 143 14.46 -9.36 -5.57
CA GLU A 143 14.78 -10.65 -6.18
C GLU A 143 13.65 -11.12 -7.11
N GLY A 144 13.99 -11.85 -8.18
CA GLY A 144 13.04 -12.53 -9.05
C GLY A 144 12.22 -11.60 -9.96
N ALA A 145 12.57 -10.32 -10.06
CA ALA A 145 11.88 -9.39 -10.94
C ALA A 145 12.39 -9.50 -12.38
N GLU A 146 11.46 -9.56 -13.33
CA GLU A 146 11.82 -9.50 -14.74
C GLU A 146 12.24 -8.08 -15.13
N VAL A 147 13.42 -7.95 -15.73
CA VAL A 147 13.96 -6.71 -16.30
C VAL A 147 14.01 -6.87 -17.81
N ALA A 148 13.25 -6.02 -18.50
CA ALA A 148 13.21 -5.96 -19.95
C ALA A 148 14.04 -4.78 -20.46
N LEU A 149 14.91 -5.03 -21.43
CA LEU A 149 15.70 -4.01 -22.10
C LEU A 149 15.20 -3.81 -23.52
N GLN A 150 14.91 -2.57 -23.87
CA GLN A 150 14.49 -2.17 -25.19
C GLN A 150 15.47 -1.13 -25.74
N TRP A 151 15.99 -1.36 -26.92
CA TRP A 151 16.86 -0.45 -27.65
C TRP A 151 16.19 -0.02 -28.95
N ASP A 152 16.05 1.26 -29.17
CA ASP A 152 15.55 1.86 -30.42
C ASP A 152 14.27 1.19 -30.96
N LEU A 153 13.27 1.00 -30.08
CA LEU A 153 11.99 0.31 -30.34
C LEU A 153 12.11 -1.17 -30.73
N ARG A 154 13.27 -1.77 -30.64
CA ARG A 154 13.51 -3.20 -30.85
C ARG A 154 13.65 -3.90 -29.49
N TRP A 155 13.10 -5.10 -29.42
CA TRP A 155 13.33 -5.99 -28.26
C TRP A 155 14.75 -6.46 -28.24
N SER A 156 15.46 -6.24 -27.16
CA SER A 156 16.83 -6.73 -27.00
C SER A 156 16.93 -7.91 -26.03
N GLY A 157 15.95 -8.12 -25.15
CA GLY A 157 15.87 -9.28 -24.29
C GLY A 157 15.35 -8.99 -22.90
N THR A 158 15.13 -10.06 -22.13
CA THR A 158 14.74 -10.02 -20.71
C THR A 158 15.73 -10.81 -19.87
N THR A 159 15.83 -10.44 -18.61
CA THR A 159 16.57 -11.14 -17.57
C THR A 159 15.82 -11.05 -16.25
N VAL A 160 16.25 -11.80 -15.25
CA VAL A 160 15.63 -11.80 -13.91
C VAL A 160 16.67 -11.36 -12.90
N THR A 161 16.27 -10.56 -11.91
CA THR A 161 17.16 -10.13 -10.83
C THR A 161 17.48 -11.28 -9.88
N ASP A 162 18.72 -11.34 -9.42
CA ASP A 162 19.17 -12.29 -8.40
C ASP A 162 18.80 -11.86 -6.96
N SER A 163 19.23 -12.63 -5.95
CA SER A 163 18.98 -12.35 -4.54
C SER A 163 19.59 -11.05 -4.02
N ASN A 164 20.52 -10.45 -4.75
CA ASN A 164 21.10 -9.13 -4.47
C ASN A 164 20.44 -8.02 -5.28
N GLY A 165 19.36 -8.32 -6.01
CA GLY A 165 18.69 -7.39 -6.91
C GLY A 165 19.48 -7.07 -8.18
N GLN A 166 20.57 -7.82 -8.45
CA GLN A 166 21.43 -7.59 -9.62
C GLN A 166 20.85 -8.27 -10.86
N TYR A 167 20.96 -7.60 -11.99
CA TYR A 167 20.62 -8.17 -13.28
C TYR A 167 21.77 -8.03 -14.27
N SER A 168 21.84 -8.97 -15.22
CA SER A 168 22.83 -8.97 -16.28
C SER A 168 22.19 -9.51 -17.56
N LEU A 169 22.37 -8.81 -18.66
CA LEU A 169 21.90 -9.22 -19.98
C LEU A 169 22.98 -9.00 -21.03
N LEU A 170 23.26 -10.03 -21.82
CA LEU A 170 24.17 -9.93 -22.95
C LEU A 170 23.39 -9.42 -24.17
N LEU A 171 23.81 -8.29 -24.72
CA LEU A 171 23.38 -7.79 -26.03
C LEU A 171 24.34 -8.27 -27.11
N ASP A 172 23.83 -9.02 -28.08
CA ASP A 172 24.54 -9.36 -29.29
C ASP A 172 24.37 -8.21 -30.31
N LEU A 173 25.49 -7.61 -30.72
CA LEU A 173 25.53 -6.49 -31.66
C LEU A 173 25.95 -6.92 -33.08
N SER A 174 26.03 -8.22 -33.32
CA SER A 174 26.40 -8.78 -34.65
C SER A 174 25.26 -8.67 -35.68
#